data_22ef79d75d36e69b70dfbfadac810bd9
#
_entry.id   22ef79d75d36e69b70dfbfadac810bd9
#
_cell.length_a   1.000
_cell.length_b   1.000
_cell.length_c   1.000
_cell.angle_alpha   90.00
_cell.angle_beta   90.00
_cell.angle_gamma   90.00
#
_symmetry.space_group_name_H-M   'P 1'
#
loop_
_entity.id
_entity.type
_entity.pdbx_description
1 polymer ?
#
loop_
_entity_poly.entity_id
_entity_poly.type
_entity_poly.pdbx_seq_one_letter_code
_entity_poly.pdbx_strand_id
1 'polypeptide(L)'
;VSGKKLDDAGNALEGALIGLFTTDEGEFNEETAVLTTTSAEDGSFHFENIPKGIWYIREIRQPEGYVLCADIFPIEISENEQIVEIEIVNERIRATLSLTKIDEEYPDHKLSGAEFEVYRDVNGNKELDKEDTLLGLMEEMEAGFYEMKDVEFGGVLVREKTAPEGFYLDENVYYVSIESDGETYTVENKAGVGFINQAHRGNLKIIKTSSDGKLEGFTFRISGEDYDRTFTTGSDGIIFIENLRVGKYTVTELDDEMSEGYRRPDPVTVELVTDETLTVNVHNEKVTVDVPKTGDDSNLWIWGSLLGLSALGAGALVFVDYKRRKRIVKK
;
A
#
# COMPACT_ATOMS: atom_id res chain seq x y z
N VAL A 1 -27.18 47.89 7.24
CA VAL A 1 -26.54 46.93 6.32
C VAL A 1 -27.15 45.57 6.53
N SER A 2 -27.43 44.87 5.44
CA SER A 2 -27.92 43.51 5.42
C SER A 2 -26.94 42.66 4.62
N GLY A 3 -26.59 41.47 5.09
CA GLY A 3 -25.63 40.63 4.43
C GLY A 3 -26.01 39.15 4.42
N LYS A 4 -25.37 38.42 3.51
CA LYS A 4 -25.41 36.98 3.45
C LYS A 4 -24.01 36.37 3.59
N LYS A 5 -23.92 35.40 4.43
CA LYS A 5 -22.72 34.58 4.64
C LYS A 5 -22.92 33.24 3.96
N LEU A 6 -22.06 32.92 2.99
CA LEU A 6 -22.17 31.72 2.14
C LEU A 6 -20.86 30.93 2.15
N ASP A 7 -20.95 29.67 1.78
CA ASP A 7 -19.79 28.87 1.40
C ASP A 7 -19.49 28.98 -0.11
N ASP A 8 -18.39 28.37 -0.55
CA ASP A 8 -17.94 28.31 -1.95
C ASP A 8 -18.86 27.52 -2.90
N ALA A 9 -19.88 26.82 -2.36
CA ALA A 9 -20.96 26.19 -3.13
C ALA A 9 -22.26 26.99 -3.10
N GLY A 10 -22.30 28.17 -2.41
CA GLY A 10 -23.47 29.02 -2.28
C GLY A 10 -24.44 28.61 -1.18
N ASN A 11 -24.05 27.71 -0.28
CA ASN A 11 -24.86 27.37 0.90
C ASN A 11 -24.71 28.40 1.99
N ALA A 12 -25.79 28.64 2.75
CA ALA A 12 -25.79 29.53 3.91
C ALA A 12 -24.82 29.04 5.00
N LEU A 13 -24.04 29.96 5.59
CA LEU A 13 -23.13 29.70 6.69
C LEU A 13 -23.55 30.41 7.96
N GLU A 14 -23.83 29.60 9.00
CA GLU A 14 -24.07 30.03 10.37
C GLU A 14 -22.77 30.20 11.16
N GLY A 15 -22.75 31.10 12.13
CA GLY A 15 -21.71 31.20 13.16
C GLY A 15 -20.48 32.01 12.79
N ALA A 16 -20.41 32.63 11.60
CA ALA A 16 -19.37 33.57 11.25
C ALA A 16 -19.48 34.83 12.09
N LEU A 17 -18.41 35.27 12.75
CA LEU A 17 -18.37 36.56 13.46
C LEU A 17 -17.86 37.62 12.50
N ILE A 18 -18.69 38.66 12.28
CA ILE A 18 -18.44 39.75 11.34
C ILE A 18 -18.37 41.06 12.09
N GLY A 19 -17.36 41.87 11.77
CA GLY A 19 -17.13 43.18 12.37
C GLY A 19 -17.37 44.35 11.44
N LEU A 20 -17.82 45.46 11.99
CA LEU A 20 -17.90 46.77 11.33
C LEU A 20 -16.81 47.67 11.89
N PHE A 21 -15.98 48.27 11.01
CA PHE A 21 -14.79 49.06 11.36
C PHE A 21 -14.81 50.46 10.73
N THR A 22 -14.05 51.39 11.35
CA THR A 22 -13.86 52.74 10.82
C THR A 22 -12.65 52.90 9.91
N THR A 23 -11.84 51.85 9.77
CA THR A 23 -10.60 51.85 8.99
C THR A 23 -10.45 50.51 8.25
N ASP A 24 -9.74 50.53 7.13
CA ASP A 24 -9.29 49.36 6.37
C ASP A 24 -7.88 48.91 6.70
N GLU A 25 -7.27 49.55 7.69
CA GLU A 25 -5.90 49.24 8.13
C GLU A 25 -5.88 48.87 9.63
N GLY A 26 -4.91 48.04 10.01
CA GLY A 26 -4.65 47.64 11.39
C GLY A 26 -5.19 46.26 11.74
N GLU A 27 -5.45 46.03 13.03
CA GLU A 27 -5.98 44.77 13.53
C GLU A 27 -7.50 44.77 13.45
N PHE A 28 -8.05 43.60 13.01
CA PHE A 28 -9.49 43.37 12.88
C PHE A 28 -9.92 42.25 13.83
N ASN A 29 -10.38 42.65 14.99
CA ASN A 29 -10.85 41.77 16.07
C ASN A 29 -12.06 42.38 16.80
N GLU A 30 -12.59 41.69 17.80
CA GLU A 30 -13.77 42.12 18.54
C GLU A 30 -13.51 43.44 19.33
N GLU A 31 -12.27 43.72 19.74
CA GLU A 31 -11.92 44.93 20.51
C GLU A 31 -11.81 46.17 19.61
N THR A 32 -11.41 46.00 18.35
CA THR A 32 -11.26 47.07 17.37
C THR A 32 -12.52 47.33 16.55
N ALA A 33 -13.45 46.40 16.53
CA ALA A 33 -14.73 46.52 15.85
C ALA A 33 -15.64 47.53 16.61
N VAL A 34 -16.32 48.41 15.85
CA VAL A 34 -17.35 49.31 16.39
C VAL A 34 -18.63 48.52 16.72
N LEU A 35 -18.99 47.62 15.87
CA LEU A 35 -20.09 46.66 16.04
C LEU A 35 -19.66 45.28 15.57
N THR A 36 -20.23 44.25 16.16
CA THR A 36 -20.10 42.87 15.71
C THR A 36 -21.46 42.22 15.54
N THR A 37 -21.54 41.26 14.65
CA THR A 37 -22.74 40.44 14.44
C THR A 37 -22.30 39.02 14.07
N THR A 38 -23.18 38.06 14.32
CA THR A 38 -22.94 36.65 13.93
C THR A 38 -23.97 36.26 12.88
N SER A 39 -23.51 35.53 11.85
CA SER A 39 -24.44 35.01 10.82
C SER A 39 -25.39 33.96 11.42
N ALA A 40 -26.64 34.03 11.03
CA ALA A 40 -27.71 33.10 11.42
C ALA A 40 -27.70 31.84 10.58
N GLU A 41 -28.54 30.85 10.92
CA GLU A 41 -28.70 29.56 10.21
C GLU A 41 -28.95 29.73 8.70
N ASP A 42 -29.70 30.77 8.31
CA ASP A 42 -29.93 31.12 6.90
C ASP A 42 -28.81 31.94 6.24
N GLY A 43 -27.68 32.11 6.95
CA GLY A 43 -26.54 32.93 6.56
C GLY A 43 -26.76 34.42 6.69
N SER A 44 -27.92 34.93 7.14
CA SER A 44 -28.17 36.36 7.26
C SER A 44 -27.40 36.97 8.42
N PHE A 45 -26.93 38.21 8.19
CA PHE A 45 -26.37 39.08 9.26
C PHE A 45 -26.76 40.53 9.04
N HIS A 46 -26.83 41.32 10.10
CA HIS A 46 -27.28 42.69 10.06
C HIS A 46 -26.46 43.61 10.95
N PHE A 47 -26.25 44.85 10.47
CA PHE A 47 -25.82 45.96 11.28
C PHE A 47 -26.83 47.09 11.17
N GLU A 48 -27.27 47.60 12.31
CA GLU A 48 -28.28 48.64 12.41
C GLU A 48 -27.72 49.94 13.02
N ASN A 49 -28.38 51.06 12.78
CA ASN A 49 -28.06 52.38 13.33
C ASN A 49 -26.63 52.83 13.04
N ILE A 50 -26.12 52.52 11.84
CA ILE A 50 -24.79 52.92 11.39
C ILE A 50 -24.83 54.43 11.03
N PRO A 51 -23.96 55.28 11.62
CA PRO A 51 -23.86 56.70 11.25
C PRO A 51 -23.44 56.86 9.77
N LYS A 52 -23.79 58.02 9.20
CA LYS A 52 -23.30 58.39 7.86
C LYS A 52 -21.79 58.48 7.83
N GLY A 53 -21.18 57.91 6.77
CA GLY A 53 -19.75 57.83 6.58
C GLY A 53 -19.31 56.60 5.81
N ILE A 54 -18.01 56.46 5.71
CA ILE A 54 -17.39 55.24 5.09
C ILE A 54 -17.07 54.27 6.23
N TRP A 55 -17.44 53.03 6.02
CA TRP A 55 -17.27 51.95 6.94
C TRP A 55 -16.68 50.75 6.22
N TYR A 56 -16.12 49.80 6.98
CA TYR A 56 -15.47 48.62 6.47
C TYR A 56 -16.03 47.40 7.19
N ILE A 57 -16.41 46.37 6.43
CA ILE A 57 -16.90 45.11 6.96
C ILE A 57 -15.86 44.07 6.72
N ARG A 58 -15.61 43.25 7.71
CA ARG A 58 -14.69 42.11 7.62
C ARG A 58 -15.11 41.00 8.55
N GLU A 59 -14.83 39.74 8.12
CA GLU A 59 -14.95 38.59 8.99
C GLU A 59 -13.84 38.59 10.03
N ILE A 60 -14.21 38.39 11.30
CA ILE A 60 -13.30 38.30 12.45
C ILE A 60 -13.00 36.83 12.77
N ARG A 61 -14.00 35.97 12.64
CA ARG A 61 -13.88 34.54 12.91
C ARG A 61 -14.79 33.77 11.99
N GLN A 62 -14.20 32.81 11.30
CA GLN A 62 -14.90 31.87 10.38
C GLN A 62 -15.67 30.81 11.17
N PRO A 63 -16.69 30.19 10.57
CA PRO A 63 -17.24 28.92 11.04
C PRO A 63 -16.21 27.80 10.98
N GLU A 64 -16.41 26.77 11.79
CA GLU A 64 -15.56 25.57 11.78
C GLU A 64 -15.60 24.88 10.42
N GLY A 65 -14.44 24.45 9.93
CA GLY A 65 -14.28 23.78 8.63
C GLY A 65 -14.11 24.74 7.44
N TYR A 66 -14.01 26.02 7.69
CA TYR A 66 -13.86 27.04 6.65
C TYR A 66 -12.61 27.89 6.84
N VAL A 67 -12.11 28.43 5.73
CA VAL A 67 -11.01 29.40 5.71
C VAL A 67 -11.56 30.80 5.99
N LEU A 68 -10.87 31.57 6.83
CA LEU A 68 -11.26 32.94 7.12
C LEU A 68 -11.28 33.79 5.83
N CYS A 69 -12.39 34.46 5.54
CA CYS A 69 -12.43 35.49 4.51
C CYS A 69 -11.71 36.77 5.00
N ALA A 70 -10.49 36.95 4.48
CA ALA A 70 -9.64 38.10 4.87
C ALA A 70 -10.00 39.39 4.12
N ASP A 71 -10.94 39.38 3.20
CA ASP A 71 -11.35 40.52 2.41
C ASP A 71 -12.00 41.60 3.27
N ILE A 72 -11.77 42.85 2.90
CA ILE A 72 -12.35 44.02 3.50
C ILE A 72 -13.35 44.63 2.53
N PHE A 73 -14.57 44.81 2.98
CA PHE A 73 -15.68 45.32 2.16
C PHE A 73 -16.00 46.76 2.55
N PRO A 74 -15.57 47.78 1.76
CA PRO A 74 -15.92 49.17 2.02
C PRO A 74 -17.39 49.43 1.69
N ILE A 75 -18.08 50.14 2.56
CA ILE A 75 -19.44 50.56 2.37
C ILE A 75 -19.58 52.07 2.68
N GLU A 76 -20.49 52.76 2.02
CA GLU A 76 -20.80 54.17 2.28
C GLU A 76 -22.27 54.31 2.70
N ILE A 77 -22.47 54.94 3.85
CA ILE A 77 -23.81 55.32 4.34
C ILE A 77 -23.95 56.83 4.13
N SER A 78 -24.68 57.21 3.12
CA SER A 78 -24.90 58.62 2.70
C SER A 78 -26.26 59.17 3.10
N GLU A 79 -27.29 58.30 3.23
CA GLU A 79 -28.67 58.70 3.48
C GLU A 79 -29.23 57.96 4.71
N ASN A 80 -30.33 58.51 5.27
CA ASN A 80 -31.07 57.82 6.33
C ASN A 80 -31.86 56.66 5.74
N GLU A 81 -31.99 55.59 6.48
CA GLU A 81 -32.72 54.38 6.07
C GLU A 81 -32.15 53.67 4.82
N GLN A 82 -30.89 54.00 4.46
CA GLN A 82 -30.18 53.33 3.36
C GLN A 82 -29.96 51.85 3.71
N ILE A 83 -30.31 50.98 2.76
CA ILE A 83 -29.98 49.54 2.83
C ILE A 83 -28.79 49.29 1.92
N VAL A 84 -27.73 48.73 2.48
CA VAL A 84 -26.56 48.19 1.75
C VAL A 84 -26.60 46.68 1.88
N GLU A 85 -26.55 45.96 0.76
CA GLU A 85 -26.47 44.53 0.73
C GLU A 85 -25.05 44.09 0.44
N ILE A 86 -24.59 43.04 1.13
CA ILE A 86 -23.24 42.49 1.01
C ILE A 86 -23.28 40.98 1.09
N GLU A 87 -22.39 40.32 0.37
CA GLU A 87 -22.17 38.89 0.42
C GLU A 87 -20.71 38.58 0.80
N ILE A 88 -20.53 37.71 1.78
CA ILE A 88 -19.21 37.23 2.24
C ILE A 88 -19.15 35.72 2.07
N VAL A 89 -18.17 35.26 1.31
CA VAL A 89 -17.99 33.83 0.99
C VAL A 89 -16.76 33.28 1.70
N ASN A 90 -16.89 32.10 2.34
CA ASN A 90 -15.75 31.36 2.83
C ASN A 90 -15.52 30.11 2.00
N GLU A 91 -14.27 29.81 1.75
CA GLU A 91 -13.88 28.54 1.17
C GLU A 91 -13.84 27.44 2.23
N ARG A 92 -14.23 26.21 1.87
CA ARG A 92 -14.06 25.05 2.77
C ARG A 92 -12.60 24.72 2.90
N ILE A 93 -12.19 24.29 4.08
CA ILE A 93 -10.89 23.69 4.29
C ILE A 93 -10.82 22.40 3.49
N ARG A 94 -9.80 22.26 2.64
CA ARG A 94 -9.49 21.05 1.87
C ARG A 94 -8.03 20.72 2.00
N ALA A 95 -7.75 19.42 2.08
CA ALA A 95 -6.40 18.88 2.22
C ALA A 95 -6.15 17.75 1.23
N THR A 96 -4.88 17.32 1.15
CA THR A 96 -4.48 16.12 0.44
C THR A 96 -4.15 15.03 1.44
N LEU A 97 -4.68 13.81 1.24
CA LEU A 97 -4.17 12.61 1.89
C LEU A 97 -3.09 12.01 1.00
N SER A 98 -2.00 11.56 1.59
CA SER A 98 -0.94 10.83 0.87
C SER A 98 -0.48 9.62 1.67
N LEU A 99 0.04 8.61 1.01
CA LEU A 99 0.77 7.51 1.63
C LEU A 99 1.82 6.95 0.66
N THR A 100 2.87 6.38 1.23
CA THR A 100 3.86 5.61 0.49
C THR A 100 3.78 4.16 0.92
N LYS A 101 3.46 3.27 -0.03
CA LYS A 101 3.36 1.83 0.18
C LYS A 101 4.71 1.18 0.00
N ILE A 102 5.19 0.48 1.01
CA ILE A 102 6.53 -0.10 1.04
C ILE A 102 6.55 -1.52 1.59
N ASP A 103 7.60 -2.25 1.22
CA ASP A 103 7.92 -3.56 1.74
C ASP A 103 8.52 -3.47 3.15
N GLU A 104 8.02 -4.26 4.11
CA GLU A 104 8.53 -4.24 5.49
C GLU A 104 10.01 -4.64 5.58
N GLU A 105 10.47 -5.58 4.74
CA GLU A 105 11.86 -6.06 4.76
C GLU A 105 12.81 -5.19 3.94
N TYR A 106 12.28 -4.56 2.89
CA TYR A 106 13.04 -3.73 1.95
C TYR A 106 12.38 -2.35 1.84
N PRO A 107 12.61 -1.44 2.84
CA PRO A 107 11.94 -0.13 2.89
C PRO A 107 12.20 0.77 1.67
N ASP A 108 13.24 0.50 0.90
CA ASP A 108 13.53 1.21 -0.35
C ASP A 108 12.66 0.69 -1.53
N HIS A 109 11.98 -0.45 -1.35
CA HIS A 109 11.09 -1.02 -2.36
C HIS A 109 9.65 -0.51 -2.16
N LYS A 110 9.24 0.37 -3.04
CA LYS A 110 7.84 0.82 -3.12
C LYS A 110 6.98 -0.26 -3.78
N LEU A 111 5.77 -0.46 -3.24
CA LEU A 111 4.86 -1.51 -3.66
C LEU A 111 3.68 -0.92 -4.43
N SER A 112 3.59 -1.23 -5.71
CA SER A 112 2.52 -0.82 -6.63
C SER A 112 1.33 -1.79 -6.58
N GLY A 113 0.14 -1.29 -6.99
CA GLY A 113 -1.05 -2.13 -7.19
C GLY A 113 -1.88 -2.40 -5.94
N ALA A 114 -1.65 -1.67 -4.83
CA ALA A 114 -2.58 -1.65 -3.71
C ALA A 114 -3.81 -0.79 -4.03
N GLU A 115 -4.91 -1.02 -3.33
CA GLU A 115 -6.08 -0.13 -3.34
C GLU A 115 -6.37 0.34 -1.91
N PHE A 116 -6.60 1.66 -1.75
CA PHE A 116 -6.95 2.27 -0.47
C PHE A 116 -8.30 2.97 -0.57
N GLU A 117 -9.22 2.62 0.32
CA GLU A 117 -10.50 3.28 0.48
C GLU A 117 -10.41 4.36 1.56
N VAL A 118 -11.03 5.51 1.28
CA VAL A 118 -11.14 6.63 2.23
C VAL A 118 -12.62 6.86 2.55
N TYR A 119 -12.95 6.93 3.83
CA TYR A 119 -14.30 7.16 4.31
C TYR A 119 -14.36 8.44 5.15
N ARG A 120 -15.51 9.11 5.13
CA ARG A 120 -15.85 10.17 6.10
C ARG A 120 -16.29 9.50 7.40
N ASP A 121 -15.62 9.83 8.50
CA ASP A 121 -16.08 9.48 9.85
C ASP A 121 -17.25 10.41 10.22
N VAL A 122 -18.47 9.92 10.01
CA VAL A 122 -19.70 10.75 10.15
C VAL A 122 -20.10 10.93 11.62
N ASN A 123 -19.89 9.92 12.44
CA ASN A 123 -20.29 9.94 13.84
C ASN A 123 -19.16 10.30 14.81
N GLY A 124 -17.92 10.50 14.31
CA GLY A 124 -16.75 10.92 15.09
C GLY A 124 -16.21 9.84 16.04
N ASN A 125 -16.56 8.57 15.82
CA ASN A 125 -16.15 7.46 16.72
C ASN A 125 -14.74 6.94 16.40
N LYS A 126 -14.16 7.30 15.27
CA LYS A 126 -12.83 6.88 14.76
C LYS A 126 -12.73 5.39 14.42
N GLU A 127 -13.85 4.72 14.23
CA GLU A 127 -13.97 3.32 13.85
C GLU A 127 -14.81 3.22 12.58
N LEU A 128 -14.38 2.42 11.62
CA LEU A 128 -15.13 2.25 10.37
C LEU A 128 -16.38 1.41 10.59
N ASP A 129 -17.54 2.01 10.36
CA ASP A 129 -18.83 1.37 10.49
C ASP A 129 -19.80 1.72 9.34
N LYS A 130 -21.06 1.28 9.47
CA LYS A 130 -22.09 1.45 8.42
C LYS A 130 -22.61 2.89 8.29
N GLU A 131 -22.33 3.77 9.25
CA GLU A 131 -22.76 5.16 9.26
C GLU A 131 -21.79 6.02 8.43
N ASP A 132 -20.56 5.51 8.22
CA ASP A 132 -19.52 6.19 7.48
C ASP A 132 -19.77 6.18 5.97
N THR A 133 -19.34 7.24 5.34
CA THR A 133 -19.56 7.44 3.91
C THR A 133 -18.26 7.26 3.13
N LEU A 134 -18.24 6.35 2.16
CA LEU A 134 -17.12 6.19 1.24
C LEU A 134 -16.93 7.47 0.41
N LEU A 135 -15.77 8.11 0.53
CA LEU A 135 -15.37 9.24 -0.29
C LEU A 135 -14.80 8.79 -1.64
N GLY A 136 -14.07 7.68 -1.66
CA GLY A 136 -13.49 7.13 -2.88
C GLY A 136 -12.25 6.29 -2.62
N LEU A 137 -11.49 6.05 -3.70
CA LEU A 137 -10.19 5.40 -3.67
C LEU A 137 -9.08 6.44 -3.79
N MET A 138 -7.95 6.21 -3.12
CA MET A 138 -6.72 6.96 -3.38
C MET A 138 -6.19 6.58 -4.76
N GLU A 139 -5.63 7.56 -5.49
CA GLU A 139 -5.03 7.38 -6.80
C GLU A 139 -3.53 7.07 -6.65
N GLU A 140 -3.03 6.04 -7.36
CA GLU A 140 -1.60 5.77 -7.44
C GLU A 140 -0.96 6.75 -8.45
N MET A 141 -0.23 7.74 -7.92
CA MET A 141 0.41 8.79 -8.72
C MET A 141 1.75 8.33 -9.31
N GLU A 142 2.48 7.54 -8.57
CA GLU A 142 3.72 6.85 -8.93
C GLU A 142 3.73 5.48 -8.26
N ALA A 143 4.60 4.57 -8.71
CA ALA A 143 4.71 3.25 -8.10
C ALA A 143 4.81 3.32 -6.57
N GLY A 144 3.79 2.82 -5.88
CA GLY A 144 3.66 2.79 -4.43
C GLY A 144 3.46 4.15 -3.74
N PHE A 145 3.16 5.23 -4.49
CA PHE A 145 2.78 6.51 -3.92
C PHE A 145 1.34 6.85 -4.28
N TYR A 146 0.50 7.04 -3.26
CA TYR A 146 -0.95 7.22 -3.40
C TYR A 146 -1.37 8.56 -2.83
N GLU A 147 -2.32 9.22 -3.51
CA GLU A 147 -2.92 10.49 -3.06
C GLU A 147 -4.45 10.48 -3.21
N MET A 148 -5.12 11.24 -2.34
CA MET A 148 -6.48 11.71 -2.54
C MET A 148 -6.50 13.21 -2.25
N LYS A 149 -6.91 14.01 -3.24
CA LYS A 149 -7.00 15.48 -3.14
C LYS A 149 -8.42 15.91 -2.74
N ASP A 150 -8.53 17.17 -2.37
CA ASP A 150 -9.80 17.83 -2.06
C ASP A 150 -10.60 17.15 -0.94
N VAL A 151 -9.89 16.56 0.02
CA VAL A 151 -10.52 15.96 1.21
C VAL A 151 -10.91 17.08 2.15
N GLU A 152 -12.22 17.25 2.39
CA GLU A 152 -12.76 18.31 3.23
C GLU A 152 -12.44 18.11 4.71
N PHE A 153 -12.52 19.19 5.50
CA PHE A 153 -12.36 19.26 6.95
C PHE A 153 -13.10 18.13 7.69
N GLY A 154 -12.51 17.67 8.79
CA GLY A 154 -13.08 16.65 9.68
C GLY A 154 -12.36 15.32 9.65
N GLY A 155 -12.89 14.33 10.37
CA GLY A 155 -12.33 13.00 10.49
C GLY A 155 -12.49 12.17 9.22
N VAL A 156 -11.44 11.46 8.84
CA VAL A 156 -11.47 10.47 7.77
C VAL A 156 -10.80 9.18 8.21
N LEU A 157 -11.24 8.08 7.64
CA LEU A 157 -10.78 6.72 7.90
C LEU A 157 -10.21 6.13 6.61
N VAL A 158 -8.98 5.63 6.68
CA VAL A 158 -8.28 5.03 5.55
C VAL A 158 -8.04 3.56 5.82
N ARG A 159 -8.36 2.69 4.88
CA ARG A 159 -8.04 1.26 4.94
C ARG A 159 -7.47 0.76 3.64
N GLU A 160 -6.60 -0.23 3.74
CA GLU A 160 -6.19 -1.02 2.59
C GLU A 160 -7.33 -1.96 2.20
N LYS A 161 -7.83 -1.84 0.97
CA LYS A 161 -8.88 -2.70 0.40
C LYS A 161 -8.27 -3.92 -0.28
N THR A 162 -7.16 -3.70 -0.99
CA THR A 162 -6.43 -4.73 -1.74
C THR A 162 -4.95 -4.52 -1.50
N ALA A 163 -4.26 -5.55 -1.02
CA ALA A 163 -2.81 -5.54 -0.87
C ALA A 163 -2.12 -5.72 -2.23
N PRO A 164 -0.86 -5.27 -2.37
CA PRO A 164 -0.02 -5.62 -3.51
C PRO A 164 0.10 -7.13 -3.70
N GLU A 165 0.32 -7.58 -4.94
CA GLU A 165 0.52 -9.01 -5.24
C GLU A 165 1.70 -9.57 -4.43
N GLY A 166 1.49 -10.69 -3.76
CA GLY A 166 2.51 -11.35 -2.93
C GLY A 166 2.66 -10.81 -1.51
N PHE A 167 1.75 -9.95 -1.06
CA PHE A 167 1.75 -9.37 0.27
C PHE A 167 0.46 -9.62 1.04
N TYR A 168 0.54 -9.71 2.37
CA TYR A 168 -0.61 -9.78 3.24
C TYR A 168 -1.32 -8.44 3.33
N LEU A 169 -2.65 -8.47 3.35
CA LEU A 169 -3.49 -7.30 3.57
C LEU A 169 -3.31 -6.76 4.99
N ASP A 170 -3.20 -5.44 5.13
CA ASP A 170 -3.38 -4.77 6.42
C ASP A 170 -4.88 -4.52 6.66
N GLU A 171 -5.47 -5.27 7.59
CA GLU A 171 -6.89 -5.19 7.92
C GLU A 171 -7.24 -4.00 8.84
N ASN A 172 -6.25 -3.24 9.30
CA ASN A 172 -6.47 -2.10 10.18
C ASN A 172 -7.05 -0.90 9.44
N VAL A 173 -7.71 -0.03 10.23
CA VAL A 173 -8.25 1.26 9.78
C VAL A 173 -7.47 2.38 10.44
N TYR A 174 -7.12 3.41 9.68
CA TYR A 174 -6.29 4.54 10.13
C TYR A 174 -7.10 5.83 10.08
N TYR A 175 -7.21 6.47 11.24
CA TYR A 175 -7.91 7.74 11.39
C TYR A 175 -6.98 8.92 11.14
N VAL A 176 -7.47 9.90 10.37
CA VAL A 176 -6.80 11.19 10.12
C VAL A 176 -7.81 12.31 10.37
N SER A 177 -7.38 13.36 11.08
CA SER A 177 -8.16 14.58 11.27
C SER A 177 -7.65 15.67 10.32
N ILE A 178 -8.51 16.12 9.41
CA ILE A 178 -8.22 17.24 8.50
C ILE A 178 -8.62 18.53 9.21
N GLU A 179 -7.64 19.41 9.48
CA GLU A 179 -7.83 20.62 10.28
C GLU A 179 -7.38 21.90 9.56
N SER A 180 -6.48 21.79 8.58
CA SER A 180 -5.84 22.94 7.93
C SER A 180 -5.99 22.87 6.42
N ASP A 181 -6.27 24.03 5.82
CA ASP A 181 -6.40 24.18 4.37
C ASP A 181 -5.06 24.04 3.64
N GLY A 182 -5.08 23.37 2.50
CA GLY A 182 -3.92 23.19 1.61
C GLY A 182 -2.84 22.24 2.12
N GLU A 183 -2.99 21.68 3.32
CA GLU A 183 -2.01 20.77 3.92
C GLU A 183 -2.06 19.36 3.32
N THR A 184 -0.93 18.65 3.44
CA THR A 184 -0.86 17.22 3.09
C THR A 184 -0.70 16.38 4.35
N TYR A 185 -1.64 15.49 4.57
CA TYR A 185 -1.66 14.54 5.68
C TYR A 185 -1.17 13.17 5.21
N THR A 186 -0.07 12.70 5.78
CA THR A 186 0.49 11.39 5.42
C THR A 186 -0.10 10.29 6.29
N VAL A 187 -0.60 9.24 5.66
CA VAL A 187 -1.14 8.05 6.32
C VAL A 187 -0.04 7.00 6.42
N GLU A 188 0.24 6.54 7.63
CA GLU A 188 1.28 5.57 7.92
C GLU A 188 0.76 4.50 8.89
N ASN A 189 1.08 3.22 8.64
CA ASN A 189 0.88 2.16 9.63
C ASN A 189 2.15 1.90 10.45
N LYS A 190 3.28 2.50 10.05
CA LYS A 190 4.53 2.54 10.82
C LYS A 190 5.10 3.96 10.76
N ALA A 191 5.00 4.65 11.88
CA ALA A 191 5.36 6.06 12.01
C ALA A 191 6.78 6.38 11.53
N GLY A 192 6.89 7.38 10.63
CA GLY A 192 8.15 7.83 10.03
C GLY A 192 8.77 6.85 9.04
N VAL A 193 8.04 5.82 8.63
CA VAL A 193 8.49 4.81 7.65
C VAL A 193 7.57 4.80 6.44
N GLY A 194 6.25 4.74 6.64
CA GLY A 194 5.24 4.69 5.60
C GLY A 194 4.16 3.63 5.87
N PHE A 195 3.47 3.21 4.84
CA PHE A 195 2.45 2.17 4.90
C PHE A 195 3.08 0.83 4.46
N ILE A 196 3.46 0.00 5.43
CA ILE A 196 4.18 -1.26 5.18
C ILE A 196 3.22 -2.45 5.03
N ASN A 197 3.60 -3.43 4.16
CA ASN A 197 3.02 -4.77 4.18
C ASN A 197 4.11 -5.83 4.29
N GLN A 198 3.73 -6.98 4.86
CA GLN A 198 4.56 -8.17 4.97
C GLN A 198 4.39 -9.03 3.72
N ALA A 199 5.50 -9.52 3.17
CA ALA A 199 5.44 -10.44 2.04
C ALA A 199 4.88 -11.81 2.45
N HIS A 200 4.14 -12.42 1.57
CA HIS A 200 3.72 -13.83 1.69
C HIS A 200 4.93 -14.75 1.81
N ARG A 201 4.80 -15.83 2.58
CA ARG A 201 5.85 -16.78 2.89
C ARG A 201 5.45 -18.22 2.60
N GLY A 202 6.46 -19.03 2.26
CA GLY A 202 6.33 -20.48 2.10
C GLY A 202 7.62 -21.18 2.51
N ASN A 203 7.65 -22.51 2.41
CA ASN A 203 8.81 -23.33 2.76
C ASN A 203 9.29 -24.14 1.56
N LEU A 204 10.60 -24.37 1.47
CA LEU A 204 11.22 -25.22 0.46
C LEU A 204 11.90 -26.42 1.12
N LYS A 205 11.51 -27.61 0.71
CA LYS A 205 12.13 -28.88 1.13
C LYS A 205 12.81 -29.54 -0.06
N ILE A 206 14.11 -29.84 0.07
CA ILE A 206 14.85 -30.62 -0.91
C ILE A 206 15.10 -32.00 -0.30
N ILE A 207 14.78 -33.06 -1.05
CA ILE A 207 15.06 -34.46 -0.68
C ILE A 207 16.06 -35.00 -1.68
N LYS A 208 17.28 -35.25 -1.19
CA LYS A 208 18.37 -35.84 -1.97
C LYS A 208 18.38 -37.35 -1.82
N THR A 209 18.49 -38.04 -2.96
CA THR A 209 18.72 -39.48 -3.04
C THR A 209 19.84 -39.80 -4.03
N SER A 210 20.41 -40.98 -3.94
CA SER A 210 21.38 -41.50 -4.93
C SER A 210 21.23 -43.01 -5.17
N SER A 211 21.68 -43.48 -6.32
CA SER A 211 21.60 -44.90 -6.67
C SER A 211 22.45 -45.81 -5.78
N ASP A 212 23.47 -45.28 -5.09
CA ASP A 212 24.30 -46.02 -4.14
C ASP A 212 23.92 -45.77 -2.66
N GLY A 213 22.81 -45.04 -2.42
CA GLY A 213 22.29 -44.74 -1.09
C GLY A 213 23.00 -43.63 -0.33
N LYS A 214 23.95 -42.92 -0.95
CA LYS A 214 24.61 -41.76 -0.32
C LYS A 214 23.67 -40.56 -0.30
N LEU A 215 23.50 -39.93 0.87
CA LEU A 215 22.56 -38.81 1.10
C LEU A 215 23.27 -37.53 1.58
N GLU A 216 24.35 -37.69 2.34
CA GLU A 216 25.06 -36.61 3.03
C GLU A 216 26.13 -35.95 2.16
N GLY A 217 26.29 -34.63 2.33
CA GLY A 217 27.41 -33.87 1.79
C GLY A 217 27.18 -33.23 0.43
N PHE A 218 26.04 -33.43 -0.21
CA PHE A 218 25.72 -32.78 -1.50
C PHE A 218 25.33 -31.31 -1.29
N THR A 219 25.93 -30.41 -2.06
CA THR A 219 25.72 -28.96 -1.94
C THR A 219 24.75 -28.45 -2.98
N PHE A 220 23.78 -27.67 -2.55
CA PHE A 220 22.77 -27.05 -3.37
C PHE A 220 22.84 -25.54 -3.26
N ARG A 221 22.79 -24.83 -4.40
CA ARG A 221 22.53 -23.40 -4.49
C ARG A 221 21.05 -23.20 -4.75
N ILE A 222 20.41 -22.38 -3.93
CA ILE A 222 19.04 -21.93 -4.10
C ILE A 222 19.08 -20.44 -4.42
N SER A 223 18.60 -20.09 -5.62
CA SER A 223 18.58 -18.70 -6.08
C SER A 223 17.17 -18.26 -6.49
N GLY A 224 16.79 -17.06 -6.08
CA GLY A 224 15.55 -16.35 -6.43
C GLY A 224 15.84 -14.89 -6.69
N GLU A 225 14.82 -14.03 -6.77
CA GLU A 225 14.98 -12.61 -7.10
C GLU A 225 15.92 -11.90 -6.12
N ASP A 226 15.66 -12.01 -4.80
CA ASP A 226 16.48 -11.41 -3.73
C ASP A 226 17.09 -12.46 -2.81
N TYR A 227 17.31 -13.67 -3.32
CA TYR A 227 17.79 -14.79 -2.55
C TYR A 227 18.85 -15.60 -3.30
N ASP A 228 20.01 -15.77 -2.70
CA ASP A 228 21.09 -16.61 -3.23
C ASP A 228 21.89 -17.22 -2.07
N ARG A 229 21.62 -18.49 -1.77
CA ARG A 229 22.31 -19.21 -0.69
C ARG A 229 22.62 -20.64 -1.06
N THR A 230 23.64 -21.19 -0.40
CA THR A 230 24.05 -22.59 -0.52
C THR A 230 23.76 -23.37 0.75
N PHE A 231 23.37 -24.63 0.59
CA PHE A 231 23.04 -25.56 1.67
C PHE A 231 23.64 -26.92 1.33
N THR A 232 24.06 -27.63 2.36
CA THR A 232 24.62 -28.99 2.19
C THR A 232 23.73 -30.01 2.91
N THR A 233 23.48 -31.16 2.28
CA THR A 233 22.63 -32.20 2.86
C THR A 233 23.31 -32.89 4.06
N GLY A 234 22.52 -33.12 5.10
CA GLY A 234 22.88 -33.98 6.22
C GLY A 234 22.70 -35.46 5.95
N SER A 235 22.83 -36.29 6.97
CA SER A 235 22.73 -37.75 6.88
C SER A 235 21.36 -38.25 6.47
N ASP A 236 20.30 -37.46 6.61
CA ASP A 236 18.94 -37.73 6.16
C ASP A 236 18.68 -37.35 4.68
N GLY A 237 19.64 -36.66 4.05
CA GLY A 237 19.52 -36.13 2.70
C GLY A 237 18.54 -34.99 2.54
N ILE A 238 18.11 -34.33 3.62
CA ILE A 238 17.10 -33.29 3.60
C ILE A 238 17.73 -31.90 3.82
N ILE A 239 17.31 -30.93 2.99
CA ILE A 239 17.46 -29.50 3.23
C ILE A 239 16.06 -28.96 3.40
N PHE A 240 15.81 -28.29 4.54
CA PHE A 240 14.53 -27.64 4.81
C PHE A 240 14.77 -26.16 5.10
N ILE A 241 14.16 -25.29 4.27
CA ILE A 241 14.31 -23.85 4.33
C ILE A 241 12.92 -23.27 4.59
N GLU A 242 12.78 -22.68 5.76
CA GLU A 242 11.53 -22.10 6.21
C GLU A 242 11.45 -20.62 5.86
N ASN A 243 10.23 -20.14 5.77
CA ASN A 243 9.91 -18.70 5.74
C ASN A 243 10.54 -17.93 4.57
N LEU A 244 10.65 -18.58 3.40
CA LEU A 244 11.04 -17.92 2.16
C LEU A 244 9.89 -17.07 1.62
N ARG A 245 10.20 -15.93 1.01
CA ARG A 245 9.21 -15.15 0.24
C ARG A 245 8.60 -16.04 -0.87
N VAL A 246 7.33 -15.85 -1.16
CA VAL A 246 6.72 -16.50 -2.33
C VAL A 246 7.38 -16.01 -3.61
N GLY A 247 7.44 -16.88 -4.62
CA GLY A 247 8.05 -16.55 -5.90
C GLY A 247 8.84 -17.69 -6.49
N LYS A 248 9.61 -17.40 -7.52
CA LYS A 248 10.37 -18.41 -8.29
C LYS A 248 11.75 -18.62 -7.69
N TYR A 249 12.09 -19.90 -7.47
CA TYR A 249 13.41 -20.32 -6.99
C TYR A 249 14.00 -21.37 -7.92
N THR A 250 15.28 -21.26 -8.19
CA THR A 250 16.04 -22.28 -8.92
C THR A 250 16.90 -23.05 -7.93
N VAL A 251 16.71 -24.35 -7.90
CA VAL A 251 17.48 -25.32 -7.11
C VAL A 251 18.53 -25.95 -8.02
N THR A 252 19.79 -25.73 -7.70
CA THR A 252 20.94 -26.24 -8.48
C THR A 252 21.85 -27.04 -7.57
N GLU A 253 22.09 -28.32 -7.88
CA GLU A 253 23.15 -29.10 -7.25
C GLU A 253 24.52 -28.66 -7.80
N LEU A 254 25.43 -28.27 -6.90
CA LEU A 254 26.76 -27.79 -7.29
C LEU A 254 27.70 -28.93 -7.67
N ASP A 255 28.67 -28.60 -8.53
CA ASP A 255 29.79 -29.49 -8.88
C ASP A 255 30.87 -29.36 -7.81
N ASP A 256 30.97 -30.33 -6.94
CA ASP A 256 31.91 -30.37 -5.84
C ASP A 256 32.50 -31.80 -5.66
N GLU A 257 33.43 -31.97 -4.72
CA GLU A 257 34.08 -33.25 -4.43
C GLU A 257 33.08 -34.36 -4.08
N MET A 258 31.90 -34.02 -3.52
CA MET A 258 30.90 -34.96 -3.09
C MET A 258 30.01 -35.42 -4.23
N SER A 259 29.81 -34.60 -5.24
CA SER A 259 29.06 -34.92 -6.46
C SER A 259 29.96 -35.56 -7.55
N GLU A 260 31.27 -35.61 -7.34
CA GLU A 260 32.20 -36.27 -8.24
C GLU A 260 31.85 -37.76 -8.43
N GLY A 261 31.77 -38.22 -9.67
CA GLY A 261 31.38 -39.56 -10.02
C GLY A 261 29.87 -39.82 -10.02
N TYR A 262 29.06 -38.79 -9.90
CA TYR A 262 27.61 -38.89 -10.09
C TYR A 262 27.14 -38.16 -11.35
N ARG A 263 26.10 -38.69 -11.97
CA ARG A 263 25.31 -37.95 -12.95
C ARG A 263 24.29 -37.10 -12.19
N ARG A 264 24.46 -35.78 -12.23
CA ARG A 264 23.56 -34.83 -11.58
C ARG A 264 22.39 -34.48 -12.49
N PRO A 265 21.19 -34.20 -11.97
CA PRO A 265 20.10 -33.65 -12.75
C PRO A 265 20.36 -32.17 -13.11
N ASP A 266 19.65 -31.69 -14.12
CA ASP A 266 19.63 -30.26 -14.45
C ASP A 266 19.00 -29.44 -13.32
N PRO A 267 19.32 -28.12 -13.23
CA PRO A 267 18.66 -27.22 -12.29
C PRO A 267 17.14 -27.21 -12.45
N VAL A 268 16.42 -27.14 -11.34
CA VAL A 268 14.95 -27.15 -11.32
C VAL A 268 14.46 -25.80 -10.83
N THR A 269 13.63 -25.12 -11.63
CA THR A 269 12.93 -23.89 -11.21
C THR A 269 11.55 -24.29 -10.69
N VAL A 270 11.21 -23.77 -9.50
CA VAL A 270 9.97 -24.01 -8.77
C VAL A 270 9.36 -22.69 -8.33
N GLU A 271 8.06 -22.69 -8.07
CA GLU A 271 7.32 -21.52 -7.60
C GLU A 271 6.73 -21.82 -6.22
N LEU A 272 7.18 -21.05 -5.21
CA LEU A 272 6.65 -21.12 -3.86
C LEU A 272 5.33 -20.37 -3.78
N VAL A 273 4.36 -20.95 -3.08
CA VAL A 273 3.06 -20.34 -2.78
C VAL A 273 2.90 -20.15 -1.28
N THR A 274 2.00 -19.26 -0.92
CA THR A 274 1.76 -18.84 0.47
C THR A 274 1.38 -20.03 1.36
N ASP A 275 2.00 -20.12 2.54
CA ASP A 275 1.72 -21.08 3.61
C ASP A 275 1.88 -22.55 3.22
N GLU A 276 2.56 -22.84 2.10
CA GLU A 276 2.82 -24.20 1.65
C GLU A 276 4.30 -24.59 1.79
N THR A 277 4.54 -25.90 1.88
CA THR A 277 5.86 -26.48 1.77
C THR A 277 6.00 -27.17 0.41
N LEU A 278 6.82 -26.59 -0.45
CA LEU A 278 7.15 -27.17 -1.73
C LEU A 278 8.30 -28.17 -1.59
N THR A 279 8.12 -29.40 -2.11
CA THR A 279 9.15 -30.45 -2.06
C THR A 279 9.77 -30.67 -3.43
N VAL A 280 11.11 -30.58 -3.50
CA VAL A 280 11.93 -30.90 -4.67
C VAL A 280 12.70 -32.17 -4.40
N ASN A 281 12.50 -33.20 -5.21
CA ASN A 281 13.23 -34.45 -5.14
C ASN A 281 14.39 -34.42 -6.14
N VAL A 282 15.61 -34.66 -5.66
CA VAL A 282 16.83 -34.68 -6.47
C VAL A 282 17.50 -36.03 -6.34
N HIS A 283 17.68 -36.74 -7.48
CA HIS A 283 18.31 -38.04 -7.52
C HIS A 283 19.58 -38.05 -8.38
N ASN A 284 20.67 -38.60 -7.83
CA ASN A 284 21.93 -38.76 -8.54
C ASN A 284 22.18 -40.26 -8.89
N GLU A 285 22.53 -40.50 -10.16
CA GLU A 285 23.00 -41.79 -10.59
C GLU A 285 24.54 -41.87 -10.48
N LYS A 286 25.05 -42.85 -9.73
CA LYS A 286 26.48 -43.10 -9.68
C LYS A 286 27.01 -43.63 -11.00
N VAL A 287 28.01 -42.97 -11.55
CA VAL A 287 28.67 -43.42 -12.77
C VAL A 287 29.56 -44.59 -12.43
N THR A 288 29.13 -45.79 -12.80
CA THR A 288 30.02 -46.99 -12.78
C THR A 288 30.82 -47.00 -14.04
N VAL A 289 32.11 -46.72 -13.93
CA VAL A 289 33.05 -46.99 -15.04
C VAL A 289 33.27 -48.52 -15.08
N ASP A 290 32.61 -49.22 -15.99
CA ASP A 290 32.99 -50.60 -16.31
C ASP A 290 34.41 -50.56 -16.89
N VAL A 291 35.42 -50.76 -16.04
CA VAL A 291 36.77 -51.00 -16.52
C VAL A 291 36.75 -52.37 -17.19
N PRO A 292 36.94 -52.46 -18.52
CA PRO A 292 37.02 -53.75 -19.16
C PRO A 292 38.10 -54.54 -18.45
N LYS A 293 37.79 -55.75 -17.97
CA LYS A 293 38.83 -56.68 -17.49
C LYS A 293 39.77 -56.94 -18.67
N THR A 294 40.96 -56.32 -18.64
CA THR A 294 42.05 -56.60 -19.56
C THR A 294 42.59 -57.98 -19.21
N GLY A 295 42.08 -58.98 -19.87
CA GLY A 295 42.60 -60.37 -19.70
C GLY A 295 41.53 -61.42 -20.01
N ASP A 296 41.01 -61.44 -21.26
CA ASP A 296 40.48 -62.66 -21.91
C ASP A 296 40.46 -62.43 -23.43
N ASP A 297 41.23 -63.22 -24.11
CA ASP A 297 41.27 -63.31 -25.55
C ASP A 297 40.03 -64.08 -26.09
N SER A 298 38.94 -63.40 -26.35
CA SER A 298 37.98 -63.87 -27.36
C SER A 298 36.79 -62.87 -27.55
N ASN A 299 36.59 -62.56 -28.81
CA ASN A 299 35.42 -61.91 -29.43
C ASN A 299 35.39 -60.38 -29.58
N LEU A 300 36.15 -59.90 -30.49
CA LEU A 300 36.08 -58.57 -31.13
C LEU A 300 34.76 -58.33 -31.90
N TRP A 301 33.68 -59.04 -31.68
CA TRP A 301 32.43 -58.94 -32.44
C TRP A 301 31.24 -58.40 -31.64
N ILE A 302 31.39 -58.04 -30.36
CA ILE A 302 30.29 -57.50 -29.54
C ILE A 302 30.31 -56.01 -29.41
N TRP A 303 31.34 -55.31 -29.84
CA TRP A 303 31.51 -53.87 -29.67
C TRP A 303 30.78 -53.00 -30.71
N GLY A 304 30.03 -53.63 -31.64
CA GLY A 304 29.31 -52.91 -32.71
C GLY A 304 27.85 -52.56 -32.44
N SER A 305 27.25 -52.94 -31.32
CA SER A 305 25.80 -52.83 -31.13
C SER A 305 25.31 -52.00 -29.93
N LEU A 306 26.16 -51.22 -29.26
CA LEU A 306 25.80 -50.41 -28.10
C LEU A 306 25.91 -48.87 -28.30
N LEU A 307 25.82 -48.45 -29.58
CA LEU A 307 25.75 -47.01 -29.93
C LEU A 307 24.33 -46.61 -30.36
N GLY A 308 23.35 -47.02 -29.61
CA GLY A 308 21.98 -46.68 -29.99
C GLY A 308 20.92 -46.88 -28.93
N LEU A 309 21.05 -46.30 -27.73
CA LEU A 309 19.92 -46.14 -26.79
C LEU A 309 20.34 -45.25 -25.61
N SER A 310 20.60 -43.98 -25.91
CA SER A 310 20.70 -42.95 -24.86
C SER A 310 19.80 -41.77 -25.20
N ALA A 311 18.51 -41.99 -25.20
CA ALA A 311 17.51 -40.94 -25.23
C ALA A 311 16.26 -41.42 -24.51
N LEU A 312 16.36 -41.52 -23.19
CA LEU A 312 15.16 -41.51 -22.35
C LEU A 312 15.50 -40.72 -21.10
N GLY A 313 15.05 -39.46 -21.14
CA GLY A 313 15.18 -38.52 -20.04
C GLY A 313 14.59 -39.10 -18.77
N ALA A 314 15.37 -39.03 -17.67
CA ALA A 314 14.82 -39.16 -16.33
C ALA A 314 14.02 -37.90 -16.06
N GLY A 315 12.72 -37.95 -16.28
CA GLY A 315 11.81 -36.91 -15.91
C GLY A 315 11.82 -36.75 -14.39
N ALA A 316 12.16 -35.57 -13.89
CA ALA A 316 11.84 -35.20 -12.55
C ALA A 316 10.30 -35.21 -12.41
N LEU A 317 9.77 -36.19 -11.68
CA LEU A 317 8.35 -36.22 -11.34
C LEU A 317 8.10 -35.21 -10.23
N VAL A 318 7.73 -33.98 -10.64
CA VAL A 318 7.15 -33.01 -9.74
C VAL A 318 5.68 -33.38 -9.55
N PHE A 319 5.34 -34.04 -8.44
CA PHE A 319 3.95 -34.24 -8.04
C PHE A 319 3.43 -32.96 -7.36
N VAL A 320 2.87 -32.10 -8.17
CA VAL A 320 2.03 -30.99 -7.63
C VAL A 320 0.63 -31.57 -7.45
N ASP A 321 0.26 -31.87 -6.20
CA ASP A 321 -1.13 -32.24 -5.86
C ASP A 321 -2.00 -30.97 -5.85
N TYR A 322 -2.46 -30.59 -7.03
CA TYR A 322 -3.32 -29.44 -7.23
C TYR A 322 -4.76 -29.77 -6.81
N LYS A 323 -5.07 -29.64 -5.50
CA LYS A 323 -6.45 -29.69 -5.02
C LYS A 323 -7.20 -28.42 -5.40
N ARG A 324 -7.73 -28.39 -6.63
CA ARG A 324 -8.68 -27.39 -7.11
C ARG A 324 -9.96 -27.44 -6.29
N ARG A 325 -10.09 -26.58 -5.25
CA ARG A 325 -11.38 -26.36 -4.60
C ARG A 325 -12.28 -25.55 -5.54
N LYS A 326 -13.14 -26.23 -6.30
CA LYS A 326 -14.31 -25.60 -6.90
C LYS A 326 -15.27 -25.20 -5.79
N ARG A 327 -15.33 -23.90 -5.46
CA ARG A 327 -16.49 -23.33 -4.79
C ARG A 327 -17.61 -23.19 -5.83
N ILE A 328 -18.60 -24.05 -5.71
CA ILE A 328 -19.87 -23.88 -6.39
C ILE A 328 -20.63 -22.80 -5.60
N VAL A 329 -20.76 -21.64 -6.23
CA VAL A 329 -21.75 -20.64 -5.78
C VAL A 329 -23.10 -21.16 -6.20
N LYS A 330 -23.97 -21.47 -5.24
CA LYS A 330 -25.39 -21.62 -5.44
C LYS A 330 -26.08 -20.38 -4.89
N LYS A 331 -26.77 -19.71 -5.83
CA LYS A 331 -27.86 -18.73 -5.71
C LYS A 331 -27.87 -17.79 -4.52
#